data_f3819a9c84fdab6e8eb4138c8c677ed5
#
_entry.id   f3819a9c84fdab6e8eb4138c8c677ed5
#
_cell.length_a   1.000
_cell.length_b   1.000
_cell.length_c   1.000
_cell.angle_alpha   90.00
_cell.angle_beta   90.00
_cell.angle_gamma   90.00
#
_symmetry.space_group_name_H-M   'P 1'
#
loop_
_entity.id
_entity.type
_entity.pdbx_description
1 polymer ?
#
loop_
_entity_poly.entity_id
_entity_poly.type
_entity_poly.pdbx_seq_one_letter_code
_entity_poly.pdbx_strand_id
1 'polypeptide(L)'
;MNNRIHSYVVKLCKLYGTTNPFEIAKQKNILILKENLGTINGYYNMPLRQKQIHLNENLNEFEMRFTCAHELGHALLHPKANTPFLISSTCLSVDKLEIEANSFAIEMLLPDEDLVTLIHEHNNLDIISSVTGYPKELLMLKQSIH
;
A
#
# COMPACT_ATOMS: atom_id res chain seq x y z
N MET A 1 7.52 -0.73 16.02
CA MET A 1 6.67 -0.63 14.85
C MET A 1 5.70 -1.79 14.79
N ASN A 2 4.76 -1.74 13.92
CA ASN A 2 3.55 -2.54 14.04
C ASN A 2 3.67 -3.94 13.44
N ASN A 3 4.15 -4.89 14.24
CA ASN A 3 4.21 -6.31 13.87
C ASN A 3 2.87 -6.86 13.41
N ARG A 4 1.79 -6.26 13.89
CA ARG A 4 0.45 -6.71 13.55
C ARG A 4 0.15 -6.52 12.06
N ILE A 5 0.56 -5.39 11.49
CA ILE A 5 0.34 -5.12 10.06
C ILE A 5 1.20 -6.05 9.22
N HIS A 6 2.47 -6.19 9.57
CA HIS A 6 3.37 -7.11 8.87
C HIS A 6 2.79 -8.53 8.85
N SER A 7 2.42 -9.05 10.01
CA SER A 7 1.87 -10.41 10.12
C SER A 7 0.56 -10.56 9.34
N TYR A 8 -0.28 -9.55 9.38
CA TYR A 8 -1.54 -9.56 8.64
C TYR A 8 -1.30 -9.63 7.13
N VAL A 9 -0.39 -8.80 6.63
CA VAL A 9 -0.07 -8.79 5.19
C VAL A 9 0.52 -10.12 4.75
N VAL A 10 1.45 -10.68 5.53
CA VAL A 10 2.05 -11.98 5.21
C VAL A 10 0.97 -13.06 5.10
N LYS A 11 0.06 -13.12 6.08
CA LYS A 11 -1.02 -14.10 6.07
C LYS A 11 -1.98 -13.89 4.91
N LEU A 12 -2.30 -12.63 4.62
CA LEU A 12 -3.19 -12.26 3.53
C LEU A 12 -2.64 -12.69 2.18
N CYS A 13 -1.38 -12.38 1.93
CA CYS A 13 -0.74 -12.75 0.67
C CYS A 13 -0.61 -14.27 0.53
N LYS A 14 -0.32 -14.95 1.62
CA LYS A 14 -0.25 -16.42 1.62
C LYS A 14 -1.61 -17.04 1.33
N LEU A 15 -2.66 -16.51 1.95
CA LEU A 15 -4.02 -17.01 1.76
C LEU A 15 -4.47 -16.92 0.30
N TYR A 16 -4.19 -15.80 -0.34
CA TYR A 16 -4.60 -15.58 -1.73
C TYR A 16 -3.55 -15.95 -2.76
N GLY A 17 -2.36 -16.32 -2.33
CA GLY A 17 -1.30 -16.78 -3.22
C GLY A 17 -0.74 -15.68 -4.13
N THR A 18 -0.78 -14.43 -3.70
CA THR A 18 -0.33 -13.32 -4.52
C THR A 18 0.03 -12.12 -3.64
N THR A 19 0.92 -11.26 -4.16
CA THR A 19 1.21 -9.95 -3.56
C THR A 19 0.63 -8.81 -4.41
N ASN A 20 -0.21 -9.14 -5.37
CA ASN A 20 -0.82 -8.16 -6.26
C ASN A 20 -2.06 -7.56 -5.59
N PRO A 21 -2.06 -6.25 -5.25
CA PRO A 21 -3.19 -5.65 -4.54
C PRO A 21 -4.49 -5.68 -5.36
N PHE A 22 -4.40 -5.62 -6.69
CA PHE A 22 -5.60 -5.70 -7.54
C PHE A 22 -6.27 -7.07 -7.41
N GLU A 23 -5.47 -8.13 -7.39
CA GLU A 23 -5.98 -9.50 -7.26
C GLU A 23 -6.64 -9.72 -5.91
N ILE A 24 -5.98 -9.26 -4.85
CA ILE A 24 -6.52 -9.40 -3.50
C ILE A 24 -7.83 -8.63 -3.37
N ALA A 25 -7.87 -7.40 -3.88
CA ALA A 25 -9.08 -6.58 -3.85
C ALA A 25 -10.24 -7.31 -4.57
N LYS A 26 -9.96 -7.86 -5.74
CA LYS A 26 -10.96 -8.59 -6.51
C LYS A 26 -11.52 -9.78 -5.72
N GLN A 27 -10.64 -10.57 -5.11
CA GLN A 27 -11.07 -11.74 -4.35
C GLN A 27 -11.85 -11.36 -3.09
N LYS A 28 -11.64 -10.16 -2.58
CA LYS A 28 -12.39 -9.66 -1.42
C LYS A 28 -13.62 -8.85 -1.81
N ASN A 29 -14.00 -8.88 -3.07
CA ASN A 29 -15.17 -8.16 -3.59
C ASN A 29 -15.09 -6.65 -3.37
N ILE A 30 -13.89 -6.10 -3.47
CA ILE A 30 -13.65 -4.66 -3.44
C ILE A 30 -13.60 -4.17 -4.87
N LEU A 31 -14.47 -3.23 -5.22
CA LEU A 31 -14.49 -2.66 -6.57
C LEU A 31 -13.32 -1.71 -6.76
N ILE A 32 -12.69 -1.78 -7.91
CA ILE A 32 -11.63 -0.83 -8.28
C ILE A 32 -12.14 -0.02 -9.46
N LEU A 33 -12.19 1.30 -9.28
CA LEU A 33 -12.69 2.24 -10.27
C LEU A 33 -11.56 3.17 -10.69
N LYS A 34 -11.32 3.26 -11.98
CA LYS A 34 -10.29 4.16 -12.52
C LYS A 34 -10.99 5.37 -13.13
N GLU A 35 -10.63 6.55 -12.62
CA GLU A 35 -11.32 7.79 -12.95
C GLU A 35 -10.32 8.93 -13.04
N ASN A 36 -10.75 10.03 -13.66
CA ASN A 36 -9.96 11.25 -13.62
C ASN A 36 -10.19 11.94 -12.28
N LEU A 37 -9.21 11.85 -11.39
CA LEU A 37 -9.30 12.42 -10.05
C LEU A 37 -8.52 13.73 -9.90
N GLY A 38 -8.09 14.34 -11.02
CA GLY A 38 -7.33 15.57 -10.96
C GLY A 38 -5.98 15.35 -10.29
N THR A 39 -5.76 16.03 -9.17
CA THR A 39 -4.48 15.96 -8.44
C THR A 39 -4.46 14.87 -7.35
N ILE A 40 -5.56 14.19 -7.14
CA ILE A 40 -5.66 13.14 -6.12
C ILE A 40 -5.27 11.81 -6.76
N ASN A 41 -4.39 11.05 -6.10
CA ASN A 41 -3.96 9.74 -6.62
C ASN A 41 -5.05 8.70 -6.48
N GLY A 42 -5.75 8.69 -5.36
CA GLY A 42 -6.81 7.74 -5.13
C GLY A 42 -7.46 7.92 -3.77
N TYR A 43 -8.51 7.17 -3.53
CA TYR A 43 -9.18 7.18 -2.24
C TYR A 43 -10.04 5.92 -2.08
N TYR A 44 -10.42 5.65 -0.85
CA TYR A 44 -11.28 4.53 -0.49
C TYR A 44 -12.59 5.07 0.09
N ASN A 45 -13.71 4.44 -0.29
CA ASN A 45 -14.98 4.67 0.39
C ASN A 45 -15.80 3.37 0.41
N MET A 46 -16.91 3.38 1.14
CA MET A 46 -17.77 2.20 1.27
C MET A 46 -19.24 2.61 1.22
N PRO A 47 -19.71 3.10 0.05
CA PRO A 47 -21.12 3.45 -0.06
C PRO A 47 -21.98 2.19 -0.05
N LEU A 48 -23.07 2.24 0.71
CA LEU A 48 -24.03 1.13 0.79
C LEU A 48 -23.37 -0.22 1.10
N ARG A 49 -22.35 -0.18 1.96
CA ARG A 49 -21.58 -1.37 2.39
C ARG A 49 -20.75 -2.02 1.28
N GLN A 50 -20.62 -1.39 0.12
CA GLN A 50 -19.76 -1.87 -0.95
C GLN A 50 -18.42 -1.12 -0.90
N LYS A 51 -17.36 -1.82 -0.58
CA LYS A 51 -16.01 -1.23 -0.55
C LYS A 51 -15.58 -0.89 -1.97
N GLN A 52 -15.05 0.32 -2.13
CA GLN A 52 -14.60 0.82 -3.42
C GLN A 52 -13.25 1.52 -3.27
N ILE A 53 -12.33 1.19 -4.17
CA ILE A 53 -11.06 1.88 -4.31
C ILE A 53 -11.11 2.66 -5.61
N HIS A 54 -10.90 3.97 -5.52
CA HIS A 54 -10.88 4.86 -6.67
C HIS A 54 -9.43 5.23 -6.97
N LEU A 55 -9.00 5.02 -8.20
CA LEU A 55 -7.64 5.30 -8.64
C LEU A 55 -7.65 6.30 -9.76
N ASN A 56 -6.71 7.25 -9.73
CA ASN A 56 -6.59 8.22 -10.81
C ASN A 56 -6.07 7.51 -12.06
N GLU A 57 -6.83 7.60 -13.13
CA GLU A 57 -6.52 6.91 -14.38
C GLU A 57 -5.21 7.39 -15.01
N ASN A 58 -4.71 8.55 -14.61
CA ASN A 58 -3.50 9.15 -15.16
C ASN A 58 -2.21 8.69 -14.47
N LEU A 59 -2.31 7.85 -13.45
CA LEU A 59 -1.13 7.31 -12.76
C LEU A 59 -0.39 6.34 -13.68
N ASN A 60 0.95 6.32 -13.57
CA ASN A 60 1.72 5.28 -14.25
C ASN A 60 1.54 3.95 -13.50
N GLU A 61 2.09 2.89 -14.06
CA GLU A 61 1.89 1.55 -13.51
C GLU A 61 2.42 1.41 -12.09
N PHE A 62 3.58 1.97 -11.81
CA PHE A 62 4.18 1.94 -10.48
C PHE A 62 3.30 2.66 -9.46
N GLU A 63 2.88 3.88 -9.79
CA GLU A 63 2.01 4.69 -8.93
C GLU A 63 0.65 4.02 -8.72
N MET A 64 0.10 3.43 -9.77
CA MET A 64 -1.18 2.74 -9.72
C MET A 64 -1.13 1.59 -8.74
N ARG A 65 -0.07 0.80 -8.79
CA ARG A 65 0.12 -0.34 -7.90
C ARG A 65 0.27 0.11 -6.45
N PHE A 66 1.10 1.12 -6.21
CA PHE A 66 1.29 1.63 -4.85
C PHE A 66 -0.01 2.19 -4.29
N THR A 67 -0.70 3.02 -5.08
CA THR A 67 -1.95 3.64 -4.63
C THR A 67 -3.01 2.58 -4.34
N CYS A 68 -3.10 1.57 -5.20
CA CYS A 68 -4.04 0.46 -4.95
C CYS A 68 -3.73 -0.25 -3.64
N ALA A 69 -2.46 -0.57 -3.39
CA ALA A 69 -2.06 -1.24 -2.15
C ALA A 69 -2.35 -0.38 -0.92
N HIS A 70 -2.09 0.93 -1.02
CA HIS A 70 -2.36 1.89 0.05
C HIS A 70 -3.86 1.95 0.37
N GLU A 71 -4.70 2.10 -0.66
CA GLU A 71 -6.15 2.18 -0.46
C GLU A 71 -6.73 0.83 -0.01
N LEU A 72 -6.14 -0.27 -0.46
CA LEU A 72 -6.51 -1.59 0.06
C LEU A 72 -6.21 -1.69 1.55
N GLY A 73 -5.10 -1.10 1.98
CA GLY A 73 -4.77 -1.00 3.40
C GLY A 73 -5.88 -0.30 4.19
N HIS A 74 -6.37 0.83 3.68
CA HIS A 74 -7.51 1.51 4.31
C HIS A 74 -8.75 0.61 4.32
N ALA A 75 -9.04 -0.03 3.20
CA ALA A 75 -10.24 -0.87 3.08
C ALA A 75 -10.25 -2.01 4.10
N LEU A 76 -9.09 -2.58 4.40
CA LEU A 76 -8.99 -3.74 5.28
C LEU A 76 -8.70 -3.38 6.73
N LEU A 77 -7.94 -2.31 6.98
CA LEU A 77 -7.59 -1.89 8.34
C LEU A 77 -8.54 -0.84 8.90
N HIS A 78 -9.10 0.01 8.04
CA HIS A 78 -9.93 1.15 8.42
C HIS A 78 -11.21 1.19 7.59
N PRO A 79 -12.01 0.13 7.59
CA PRO A 79 -13.13 0.02 6.63
C PRO A 79 -14.18 1.11 6.75
N LYS A 80 -14.28 1.75 7.91
CA LYS A 80 -15.26 2.83 8.14
C LYS A 80 -14.65 4.22 8.03
N ALA A 81 -13.36 4.33 7.70
CA ALA A 81 -12.72 5.63 7.57
C ALA A 81 -13.24 6.37 6.35
N ASN A 82 -13.35 7.69 6.48
CA ASN A 82 -13.76 8.55 5.37
C ASN A 82 -12.51 9.03 4.64
N THR A 83 -11.98 8.18 3.78
CA THR A 83 -10.71 8.44 3.10
C THR A 83 -10.76 9.51 2.00
N PRO A 84 -11.93 9.95 1.46
CA PRO A 84 -11.90 11.08 0.54
C PRO A 84 -11.23 12.32 1.10
N PHE A 85 -11.12 12.43 2.44
CA PHE A 85 -10.41 13.53 3.08
C PHE A 85 -8.96 13.18 3.42
N LEU A 86 -8.52 11.96 3.10
CA LEU A 86 -7.14 11.51 3.34
C LEU A 86 -6.45 11.42 1.98
N ILE A 87 -5.44 12.25 1.78
CA ILE A 87 -4.67 12.23 0.53
C ILE A 87 -3.70 11.06 0.61
N SER A 88 -3.84 10.12 -0.31
CA SER A 88 -3.17 8.84 -0.26
C SER A 88 -1.72 8.84 -0.73
N SER A 89 -1.17 9.96 -1.11
CA SER A 89 0.12 9.95 -1.80
C SER A 89 1.32 10.29 -0.93
N THR A 90 1.13 10.60 0.35
CA THR A 90 2.25 11.07 1.15
C THR A 90 2.73 10.03 2.15
N CYS A 91 3.95 9.55 1.96
CA CYS A 91 4.63 8.70 2.92
C CYS A 91 5.29 9.52 4.03
N LEU A 92 5.15 10.84 3.98
CA LEU A 92 5.66 11.75 5.02
C LEU A 92 4.58 12.11 6.03
N SER A 93 3.35 11.64 5.86
CA SER A 93 2.26 11.93 6.77
C SER A 93 2.54 11.40 8.17
N VAL A 94 2.12 12.18 9.19
CA VAL A 94 2.17 11.74 10.58
C VAL A 94 0.80 11.21 11.04
N ASP A 95 -0.19 11.24 10.19
CA ASP A 95 -1.52 10.70 10.49
C ASP A 95 -1.42 9.18 10.66
N LYS A 96 -1.95 8.69 11.76
CA LYS A 96 -1.84 7.27 12.10
C LYS A 96 -2.44 6.36 11.03
N LEU A 97 -3.60 6.71 10.49
CA LEU A 97 -4.26 5.89 9.47
C LEU A 97 -3.44 5.84 8.19
N GLU A 98 -2.84 6.97 7.81
CA GLU A 98 -1.99 7.03 6.63
C GLU A 98 -0.71 6.23 6.81
N ILE A 99 -0.11 6.31 8.00
CA ILE A 99 1.08 5.52 8.31
C ILE A 99 0.77 4.04 8.24
N GLU A 100 -0.36 3.62 8.79
CA GLU A 100 -0.76 2.21 8.75
C GLU A 100 -1.03 1.75 7.32
N ALA A 101 -1.69 2.56 6.51
CA ALA A 101 -1.94 2.22 5.11
C ALA A 101 -0.65 2.14 4.32
N ASN A 102 0.30 3.05 4.57
CA ASN A 102 1.62 3.00 3.94
C ASN A 102 2.40 1.76 4.38
N SER A 103 2.32 1.41 5.66
CA SER A 103 2.96 0.20 6.17
C SER A 103 2.39 -1.04 5.50
N PHE A 104 1.08 -1.11 5.37
CA PHE A 104 0.40 -2.19 4.67
C PHE A 104 0.91 -2.30 3.23
N ALA A 105 0.95 -1.18 2.53
CA ALA A 105 1.36 -1.15 1.13
C ALA A 105 2.79 -1.64 0.94
N ILE A 106 3.74 -1.12 1.73
CA ILE A 106 5.13 -1.50 1.54
C ILE A 106 5.41 -2.95 1.98
N GLU A 107 4.71 -3.43 3.01
CA GLU A 107 4.84 -4.83 3.40
C GLU A 107 4.36 -5.77 2.30
N MET A 108 3.34 -5.37 1.56
CA MET A 108 2.82 -6.18 0.45
C MET A 108 3.69 -6.09 -0.80
N LEU A 109 4.08 -4.87 -1.19
CA LEU A 109 4.77 -4.63 -2.46
C LEU A 109 6.25 -4.96 -2.41
N LEU A 110 6.84 -4.99 -1.24
CA LEU A 110 8.24 -5.34 -1.04
C LEU A 110 8.33 -6.40 0.07
N PRO A 111 7.99 -7.66 -0.25
CA PRO A 111 8.07 -8.74 0.76
C PRO A 111 9.47 -8.86 1.34
N ASP A 112 9.57 -9.38 2.55
CA ASP A 112 10.84 -9.48 3.28
C ASP A 112 11.93 -10.19 2.48
N GLU A 113 11.58 -11.25 1.77
CA GLU A 113 12.55 -12.00 0.97
C GLU A 113 13.17 -11.13 -0.13
N ASP A 114 12.37 -10.25 -0.75
CA ASP A 114 12.89 -9.33 -1.77
C ASP A 114 13.76 -8.25 -1.14
N LEU A 115 13.35 -7.74 0.02
CA LEU A 115 14.12 -6.74 0.74
C LEU A 115 15.46 -7.31 1.21
N VAL A 116 15.47 -8.53 1.72
CA VAL A 116 16.71 -9.20 2.14
C VAL A 116 17.69 -9.32 0.98
N THR A 117 17.19 -9.69 -0.20
CA THR A 117 18.01 -9.77 -1.40
C THR A 117 18.62 -8.41 -1.74
N LEU A 118 17.81 -7.35 -1.70
CA LEU A 118 18.29 -6.00 -2.00
C LEU A 118 19.31 -5.52 -0.98
N ILE A 119 19.12 -5.81 0.30
CA ILE A 119 20.06 -5.45 1.34
C ILE A 119 21.38 -6.19 1.12
N HIS A 120 21.31 -7.47 0.73
CA HIS A 120 22.49 -8.27 0.46
C HIS A 120 23.31 -7.70 -0.70
N GLU A 121 22.64 -7.22 -1.74
CA GLU A 121 23.29 -6.66 -2.92
C GLU A 121 23.84 -5.25 -2.67
N HIS A 122 23.14 -4.42 -1.93
CA HIS A 122 23.44 -2.99 -1.84
C HIS A 122 23.83 -2.52 -0.44
N ASN A 123 23.23 -3.10 0.61
CA ASN A 123 23.47 -2.77 2.01
C ASN A 123 23.41 -1.26 2.29
N ASN A 124 22.52 -0.55 1.62
CA ASN A 124 22.38 0.91 1.74
C ASN A 124 20.95 1.29 1.32
N LEU A 125 20.21 1.89 2.26
CA LEU A 125 18.81 2.24 2.00
C LEU A 125 18.65 3.30 0.90
N ASP A 126 19.61 4.21 0.76
CA ASP A 126 19.53 5.21 -0.29
C ASP A 126 19.62 4.57 -1.67
N ILE A 127 20.47 3.55 -1.82
CA ILE A 127 20.59 2.82 -3.08
C ILE A 127 19.35 1.98 -3.30
N ILE A 128 18.84 1.32 -2.27
CA ILE A 128 17.62 0.51 -2.38
C ILE A 128 16.45 1.40 -2.78
N SER A 129 16.36 2.60 -2.22
CA SER A 129 15.33 3.58 -2.61
C SER A 129 15.44 3.90 -4.10
N SER A 130 16.65 4.16 -4.60
CA SER A 130 16.86 4.46 -6.01
C SER A 130 16.50 3.29 -6.92
N VAL A 131 16.85 2.07 -6.52
CA VAL A 131 16.61 0.87 -7.33
C VAL A 131 15.13 0.52 -7.38
N THR A 132 14.44 0.63 -6.25
CA THR A 132 13.03 0.22 -6.16
C THR A 132 12.05 1.32 -6.56
N GLY A 133 12.46 2.58 -6.45
CA GLY A 133 11.56 3.71 -6.65
C GLY A 133 10.78 4.11 -5.39
N TYR A 134 10.90 3.34 -4.31
CA TYR A 134 10.21 3.69 -3.06
C TYR A 134 11.05 4.67 -2.25
N PRO A 135 10.43 5.75 -1.73
CA PRO A 135 11.16 6.69 -0.87
C PRO A 135 11.71 5.99 0.36
N LYS A 136 12.84 6.48 0.86
CA LYS A 136 13.48 5.93 2.05
C LYS A 136 12.53 5.89 3.25
N GLU A 137 11.73 6.96 3.43
CA GLU A 137 10.75 7.05 4.52
C GLU A 137 9.75 5.89 4.47
N LEU A 138 9.35 5.48 3.27
CA LEU A 138 8.46 4.35 3.09
C LEU A 138 9.15 3.04 3.43
N LEU A 139 10.41 2.87 2.98
CA LEU A 139 11.19 1.67 3.29
C LEU A 139 11.37 1.49 4.78
N MET A 140 11.52 2.59 5.51
CA MET A 140 11.70 2.56 6.96
C MET A 140 10.47 2.02 7.71
N LEU A 141 9.33 1.92 7.05
CA LEU A 141 8.13 1.34 7.64
C LEU A 141 8.14 -0.18 7.62
N LYS A 142 9.05 -0.79 6.86
CA LYS A 142 9.17 -2.25 6.83
C LYS A 142 9.57 -2.78 8.20
N GLN A 143 8.83 -3.74 8.72
CA GLN A 143 9.10 -4.33 10.03
C GLN A 143 10.48 -4.98 10.06
N SER A 144 10.90 -5.61 8.99
CA SER A 144 12.17 -6.32 8.92
C SER A 144 13.40 -5.42 8.95
N ILE A 145 13.22 -4.11 8.74
CA ILE A 145 14.29 -3.11 8.85
C ILE A 145 14.66 -2.90 10.34
N HIS A 146 13.73 -3.09 11.23
CA HIS A 146 13.88 -2.91 12.67
C HIS A 146 14.11 -4.24 13.34
#